data_e71f2ab94eb827a12b63b117e51f6d86
#
_entry.id   e71f2ab94eb827a12b63b117e51f6d86
#
_cell.length_a   1.000
_cell.length_b   1.000
_cell.length_c   1.000
_cell.angle_alpha   90.00
_cell.angle_beta   90.00
_cell.angle_gamma   90.00
#
_symmetry.space_group_name_H-M   'P 1'
#
loop_
_entity.id
_entity.type
_entity.pdbx_description
1 polymer ?
#
loop_
_entity_poly.entity_id
_entity_poly.type
_entity_poly.pdbx_seq_one_letter_code
_entity_poly.pdbx_strand_id
1 'polypeptide(L)' 'MKIYILQYISYGDRTKTVQVFNNFFSTRKSAEETAQQLRACGHTAVKIIPLVQE' A
#
# COMPACT_ATOMS: atom_id res chain seq x y z
N MET A 1 9.94 17.86 0.06
CA MET A 1 8.67 17.13 -0.15
C MET A 1 8.76 15.72 0.37
N LYS A 2 7.75 15.29 1.09
CA LYS A 2 7.67 13.92 1.56
C LYS A 2 6.59 13.17 0.80
N ILE A 3 6.94 12.02 0.26
CA ILE A 3 6.00 11.17 -0.44
C ILE A 3 6.00 9.81 0.26
N TYR A 4 4.83 9.29 0.48
CA TYR A 4 4.67 7.96 1.09
C TYR A 4 4.10 7.02 0.06
N ILE A 5 4.76 5.89 -0.13
CA ILE A 5 4.30 4.86 -1.06
C ILE A 5 3.65 3.76 -0.25
N LEU A 6 2.39 3.50 -0.55
CA LEU A 6 1.67 2.37 0.02
C LEU A 6 1.76 1.22 -0.97
N GLN A 7 2.46 0.15 -0.57
CA GLN A 7 2.64 -1.04 -1.39
C GLN A 7 1.86 -2.20 -0.79
N TYR A 8 1.07 -2.87 -1.60
CA TYR A 8 0.33 -4.03 -1.14
C TYR A 8 0.26 -5.07 -2.25
N ILE A 9 0.02 -6.31 -1.84
CA ILE A 9 -0.02 -7.46 -2.72
C ILE A 9 -1.45 -8.00 -2.76
N SER A 10 -1.96 -8.22 -3.96
CA SER A 10 -3.25 -8.84 -4.17
C SER A 10 -3.05 -10.21 -4.81
N TYR A 11 -3.74 -11.21 -4.28
CA TYR A 11 -3.71 -12.56 -4.83
C TYR A 11 -4.98 -12.83 -5.63
N GLY A 12 -4.81 -13.29 -6.85
CA GLY A 12 -5.94 -13.74 -7.64
C GLY A 12 -6.33 -15.18 -7.27
N ASP A 13 -7.59 -15.40 -6.95
CA ASP A 13 -8.06 -16.69 -6.45
C ASP A 13 -7.94 -17.82 -7.48
N ARG A 14 -8.03 -17.50 -8.75
CA ARG A 14 -8.08 -18.52 -9.81
C ARG A 14 -6.79 -18.66 -10.60
N THR A 15 -5.97 -17.62 -10.63
CA THR A 15 -4.81 -17.60 -11.50
C THR A 15 -3.50 -17.73 -10.78
N LYS A 16 -3.52 -17.74 -9.45
CA LYS A 16 -2.32 -17.72 -8.58
C LYS A 16 -1.36 -16.58 -8.93
N THR A 17 -1.89 -15.55 -9.57
CA THR A 17 -1.08 -14.39 -9.93
C THR A 17 -0.98 -13.45 -8.76
N VAL A 18 0.24 -12.99 -8.51
CA VAL A 18 0.50 -11.99 -7.47
C VAL A 18 0.64 -10.64 -8.14
N GLN A 19 -0.19 -9.69 -7.77
CA GLN A 19 -0.10 -8.32 -8.29
C GLN A 19 0.35 -7.39 -7.19
N VAL A 20 1.32 -6.55 -7.49
CA VAL A 20 1.84 -5.56 -6.57
C VAL A 20 1.31 -4.20 -6.99
N PHE A 21 0.65 -3.52 -6.06
CA PHE A 21 0.09 -2.20 -6.29
C PHE A 21 0.85 -1.16 -5.48
N ASN A 22 1.08 0.00 -6.07
CA ASN A 22 1.74 1.11 -5.43
C ASN A 22 0.86 2.34 -5.51
N ASN A 23 0.53 2.92 -4.37
CA ASN A 23 -0.21 4.16 -4.28
C ASN A 23 0.65 5.22 -3.63
N PHE A 24 0.56 6.45 -4.13
CA PHE A 24 1.38 7.56 -3.63
C PHE A 24 0.51 8.50 -2.81
N PHE A 25 1.03 8.88 -1.64
CA PHE A 25 0.33 9.80 -0.74
C PHE A 25 1.29 10.92 -0.32
N SER A 26 0.73 12.10 -0.17
CA SER A 26 1.50 13.26 0.30
C SER A 26 1.63 13.33 1.80
N THR A 27 0.78 12.62 2.54
CA THR A 27 0.81 12.60 4.00
C THR A 27 0.82 11.17 4.52
N ARG A 28 1.53 10.97 5.63
CA ARG A 28 1.59 9.66 6.27
C ARG A 28 0.22 9.22 6.79
N LYS A 29 -0.56 10.16 7.29
CA LYS A 29 -1.88 9.86 7.83
C LYS A 29 -2.78 9.23 6.77
N SER A 30 -2.80 9.80 5.57
CA SER A 30 -3.59 9.26 4.47
C SER A 30 -3.14 7.85 4.09
N ALA A 31 -1.83 7.63 4.05
CA ALA A 31 -1.29 6.30 3.75
C ALA A 31 -1.68 5.29 4.82
N GLU A 32 -1.61 5.65 6.09
CA GLU A 32 -1.99 4.76 7.19
C GLU A 32 -3.48 4.42 7.18
N GLU A 33 -4.33 5.40 6.92
CA GLU A 33 -5.77 5.16 6.83
C GLU A 33 -6.10 4.17 5.71
N THR A 34 -5.50 4.35 4.55
CA THR A 34 -5.70 3.44 3.43
C THR A 34 -5.14 2.06 3.76
N ALA A 35 -3.98 1.99 4.42
CA ALA A 35 -3.41 0.71 4.84
C ALA A 35 -4.34 -0.05 5.78
N GLN A 36 -4.97 0.64 6.71
CA GLN A 36 -5.93 0.01 7.62
C GLN A 36 -7.12 -0.57 6.86
N GLN A 37 -7.63 0.17 5.88
CA GLN A 37 -8.75 -0.31 5.06
C GLN A 37 -8.35 -1.55 4.26
N LEU A 38 -7.15 -1.56 3.71
CA LEU A 38 -6.66 -2.72 2.96
C LEU A 38 -6.51 -3.95 3.85
N ARG A 39 -6.00 -3.77 5.06
CA ARG A 39 -5.89 -4.88 6.01
C ARG A 39 -7.25 -5.41 6.42
N ALA A 40 -8.22 -4.52 6.59
CA ALA A 40 -9.59 -4.92 6.89
C ALA A 40 -10.24 -5.71 5.74
N CYS A 41 -9.80 -5.46 4.51
CA CYS A 41 -10.26 -6.21 3.35
C CYS A 41 -9.53 -7.54 3.14
N GLY A 42 -8.56 -7.86 3.98
CA GLY A 42 -7.86 -9.13 3.93
C GLY A 42 -6.50 -9.10 3.26
N HIS A 43 -6.00 -7.94 2.87
CA HIS A 43 -4.65 -7.84 2.33
C HIS A 43 -3.62 -7.98 3.45
N THR A 44 -2.68 -8.89 3.29
CA THR A 44 -1.72 -9.22 4.36
C THR A 44 -0.38 -8.54 4.22
N ALA A 45 0.05 -8.24 3.00
CA ALA A 45 1.37 -7.65 2.75
C ALA A 45 1.24 -6.16 2.42
N VAL A 46 0.89 -5.37 3.43
CA VAL A 46 0.73 -3.92 3.29
C VAL A 46 1.93 -3.23 3.93
N LYS A 47 2.63 -2.42 3.14
CA LYS A 47 3.82 -1.69 3.61
C LYS A 47 3.70 -0.21 3.25
N ILE A 48 4.20 0.63 4.13
CA ILE A 48 4.33 2.06 3.87
C ILE A 48 5.82 2.38 3.77
N ILE A 49 6.22 2.91 2.61
CA ILE A 49 7.62 3.26 2.35
C ILE A 49 7.72 4.78 2.28
N PRO A 50 8.38 5.42 3.25
CA PRO A 50 8.58 6.86 3.17
C PRO A 50 9.69 7.20 2.20
N LEU A 51 9.39 8.10 1.26
CA LEU A 51 10.39 8.67 0.38
C LEU A 51 10.55 10.14 0.73
N VAL A 52 11.75 10.52 1.09
CA VAL A 52 12.08 11.91 1.36
C VAL A 52 12.83 12.45 0.17
N GLN A 53 12.24 13.44 -0.50
CA GLN A 53 12.91 14.17 -1.56
C GLN A 53 13.26 15.56 -1.04
N GLU A 54 14.50 15.86 -1.09
CA GLU A 54 14.96 17.20 -0.76
C GLU A 54 14.92 18.10 -2.00
#